data_561eb13a941e52647ee5b9856c7571a5
#
_entry.id   561eb13a941e52647ee5b9856c7571a5
#
_cell.length_a   1.000
_cell.length_b   1.000
_cell.length_c   1.000
_cell.angle_alpha   90.00
_cell.angle_beta   90.00
_cell.angle_gamma   90.00
#
_symmetry.space_group_name_H-M   'P 1'
#
loop_
_entity.id
_entity.type
_entity.pdbx_description
1 polymer ?
#
loop_
_entity_poly.entity_id
_entity_poly.type
_entity_poly.pdbx_seq_one_letter_code
_entity_poly.pdbx_strand_id
1 'polypeptide(L)'
;MRGARAPASSSLEPVRTPVNITLYDLSVWVLPLIIAITFHEAAHGFVAHALGDNTAWQLGRVSFNPLRHIDPFGTLVLPAMLLLSHSPFLFGYAKPVPVNFRALRNQRIGMVWVALAGPATNIALALLAAAAFHLVSYMPADTAQWVLDNLKNALVINVLLAVFNMLPIPPLDGGRVALGLLPRVLALPLARLEPFGMLILIGILILVPLAGSQFGLNLDVISAIVRNSTGYVIRLLLVITGNA
;
A
#
# COMPACT_ATOMS: atom_id res chain seq x y z
N MET A 1 57.83 -18.22 34.35
CA MET A 1 56.89 -17.18 33.87
C MET A 1 55.78 -17.91 33.09
N ARG A 2 54.61 -18.05 33.68
CA ARG A 2 53.43 -18.70 33.04
C ARG A 2 52.58 -17.60 32.42
N GLY A 3 52.46 -17.62 31.10
CA GLY A 3 51.60 -16.70 30.35
C GLY A 3 50.12 -17.04 30.53
N ALA A 4 49.38 -16.14 31.14
CA ALA A 4 47.92 -16.24 31.24
C ALA A 4 47.28 -15.96 29.88
N ARG A 5 46.55 -16.94 29.32
CA ARG A 5 45.67 -16.78 28.16
C ARG A 5 44.41 -16.02 28.60
N ALA A 6 44.11 -14.91 27.98
CA ALA A 6 42.84 -14.21 28.11
C ALA A 6 41.69 -15.08 27.54
N PRO A 7 40.50 -15.07 28.18
CA PRO A 7 39.36 -15.79 27.65
C PRO A 7 38.83 -15.10 26.38
N ALA A 8 38.52 -15.94 25.37
CA ALA A 8 37.87 -15.52 24.14
C ALA A 8 36.52 -14.85 24.42
N SER A 9 36.33 -13.65 23.94
CA SER A 9 35.05 -12.94 23.94
C SER A 9 34.02 -13.72 23.13
N SER A 10 33.08 -14.36 23.81
CA SER A 10 31.89 -14.93 23.16
C SER A 10 31.07 -13.76 22.56
N SER A 11 31.06 -13.67 21.24
CA SER A 11 30.14 -12.85 20.50
C SER A 11 28.71 -13.32 20.79
N LEU A 12 28.01 -12.60 21.66
CA LEU A 12 26.56 -12.79 21.87
C LEU A 12 25.89 -12.44 20.55
N GLU A 13 25.42 -13.46 19.83
CA GLU A 13 24.45 -13.23 18.76
C GLU A 13 23.22 -12.53 19.34
N PRO A 14 22.68 -11.50 18.65
CA PRO A 14 21.47 -10.86 19.10
C PRO A 14 20.33 -11.88 19.12
N VAL A 15 19.84 -12.18 20.31
CA VAL A 15 18.64 -13.00 20.52
C VAL A 15 17.50 -12.31 19.76
N ARG A 16 17.08 -12.88 18.64
CA ARG A 16 15.86 -12.46 17.95
C ARG A 16 14.70 -12.82 18.84
N THR A 17 14.20 -11.84 19.59
CA THR A 17 12.94 -12.00 20.32
C THR A 17 11.84 -12.30 19.32
N PRO A 18 11.03 -13.35 19.52
CA PRO A 18 9.88 -13.62 18.65
C PRO A 18 8.95 -12.39 18.69
N VAL A 19 8.52 -11.93 17.54
CA VAL A 19 7.53 -10.84 17.43
C VAL A 19 6.21 -11.39 17.97
N ASN A 20 5.90 -11.08 19.22
CA ASN A 20 4.60 -11.42 19.83
C ASN A 20 3.57 -10.39 19.34
N ILE A 21 2.88 -10.70 18.25
CA ILE A 21 1.75 -9.88 17.76
C ILE A 21 0.59 -10.05 18.73
N THR A 22 0.17 -8.96 19.34
CA THR A 22 -0.97 -8.94 20.26
C THR A 22 -2.29 -8.68 19.52
N LEU A 23 -3.42 -8.96 20.16
CA LEU A 23 -4.74 -8.57 19.63
C LEU A 23 -4.86 -7.05 19.47
N TYR A 24 -4.19 -6.31 20.33
CA TYR A 24 -4.09 -4.85 20.23
C TYR A 24 -3.40 -4.46 18.91
N ASP A 25 -2.21 -5.00 18.64
CA ASP A 25 -1.47 -4.73 17.41
C ASP A 25 -2.30 -5.07 16.17
N LEU A 26 -2.97 -6.20 16.17
CA LEU A 26 -3.87 -6.57 15.06
C LEU A 26 -4.99 -5.54 14.89
N SER A 27 -5.62 -5.10 15.98
CA SER A 27 -6.75 -4.16 15.91
C SER A 27 -6.34 -2.80 15.36
N VAL A 28 -5.16 -2.29 15.73
CA VAL A 28 -4.68 -0.95 15.30
C VAL A 28 -4.08 -0.94 13.90
N TRP A 29 -3.72 -2.11 13.33
CA TRP A 29 -3.20 -2.22 11.96
C TRP A 29 -4.25 -2.72 10.96
N VAL A 30 -4.99 -3.77 11.32
CA VAL A 30 -5.92 -4.44 10.40
C VAL A 30 -7.12 -3.57 10.09
N LEU A 31 -7.68 -2.88 11.09
CA LEU A 31 -8.86 -2.03 10.89
C LEU A 31 -8.59 -0.88 9.90
N PRO A 32 -7.54 -0.05 10.08
CA PRO A 32 -7.19 0.99 9.10
C PRO A 32 -6.87 0.43 7.72
N LEU A 33 -6.18 -0.71 7.63
CA LEU A 33 -5.82 -1.35 6.36
C LEU A 33 -7.07 -1.78 5.59
N ILE A 34 -8.03 -2.44 6.25
CA ILE A 34 -9.29 -2.87 5.63
C ILE A 34 -10.07 -1.67 5.11
N ILE A 35 -10.18 -0.61 5.89
CA ILE A 35 -10.87 0.62 5.49
C ILE A 35 -10.16 1.23 4.27
N ALA A 36 -8.84 1.41 4.33
CA ALA A 36 -8.05 2.02 3.26
C ALA A 36 -8.24 1.28 1.92
N ILE A 37 -8.09 -0.05 1.92
CA ILE A 37 -8.23 -0.86 0.70
C ILE A 37 -9.67 -0.86 0.21
N THR A 38 -10.65 -1.02 1.10
CA THR A 38 -12.07 -1.09 0.72
C THR A 38 -12.52 0.20 0.04
N PHE A 39 -12.17 1.34 0.60
CA PHE A 39 -12.54 2.64 0.04
C PHE A 39 -11.80 2.95 -1.25
N HIS A 40 -10.52 2.57 -1.35
CA HIS A 40 -9.72 2.67 -2.56
C HIS A 40 -10.37 1.90 -3.73
N GLU A 41 -10.68 0.62 -3.52
CA GLU A 41 -11.32 -0.23 -4.54
C GLU A 41 -12.72 0.26 -4.90
N ALA A 42 -13.53 0.64 -3.89
CA ALA A 42 -14.85 1.19 -4.12
C ALA A 42 -14.81 2.47 -4.97
N ALA A 43 -13.82 3.34 -4.75
CA ALA A 43 -13.67 4.59 -5.48
C ALA A 43 -13.43 4.35 -6.98
N HIS A 44 -12.59 3.37 -7.36
CA HIS A 44 -12.43 2.97 -8.75
C HIS A 44 -13.76 2.58 -9.38
N GLY A 45 -14.55 1.76 -8.68
CA GLY A 45 -15.86 1.31 -9.16
C GLY A 45 -16.88 2.44 -9.29
N PHE A 46 -16.95 3.37 -8.32
CA PHE A 46 -17.85 4.53 -8.38
C PHE A 46 -17.51 5.46 -9.55
N VAL A 47 -16.23 5.77 -9.74
CA VAL A 47 -15.80 6.63 -10.85
C VAL A 47 -15.99 5.94 -12.20
N ALA A 48 -15.69 4.64 -12.31
CA ALA A 48 -15.95 3.86 -13.53
C ALA A 48 -17.43 3.90 -13.91
N HIS A 49 -18.33 3.67 -12.94
CA HIS A 49 -19.78 3.74 -13.13
C HIS A 49 -20.22 5.14 -13.57
N ALA A 50 -19.77 6.20 -12.93
CA ALA A 50 -20.09 7.56 -13.31
C ALA A 50 -19.60 7.92 -14.72
N LEU A 51 -18.53 7.30 -15.19
CA LEU A 51 -17.98 7.48 -16.53
C LEU A 51 -18.54 6.51 -17.59
N GLY A 52 -19.50 5.65 -17.24
CA GLY A 52 -20.27 4.82 -18.17
C GLY A 52 -19.97 3.32 -18.12
N ASP A 53 -19.00 2.87 -17.32
CA ASP A 53 -18.75 1.45 -17.13
C ASP A 53 -19.58 0.88 -15.97
N ASN A 54 -20.57 0.07 -16.31
CA ASN A 54 -21.47 -0.59 -15.36
C ASN A 54 -20.97 -1.98 -14.90
N THR A 55 -19.82 -2.43 -15.33
CA THR A 55 -19.31 -3.80 -15.09
C THR A 55 -19.24 -4.11 -13.59
N ALA A 56 -18.52 -3.30 -12.83
CA ALA A 56 -18.38 -3.50 -11.39
C ALA A 56 -19.70 -3.33 -10.63
N TRP A 57 -20.54 -2.39 -11.08
CA TRP A 57 -21.84 -2.13 -10.48
C TRP A 57 -22.77 -3.36 -10.61
N GLN A 58 -22.91 -3.90 -11.82
CA GLN A 58 -23.73 -5.09 -12.09
C GLN A 58 -23.28 -6.34 -11.33
N LEU A 59 -21.95 -6.45 -11.09
CA LEU A 59 -21.38 -7.54 -10.29
C LEU A 59 -21.49 -7.30 -8.77
N GLY A 60 -22.10 -6.18 -8.34
CA GLY A 60 -22.21 -5.81 -6.94
C GLY A 60 -20.85 -5.57 -6.25
N ARG A 61 -19.81 -5.21 -7.05
CA ARG A 61 -18.44 -4.98 -6.56
C ARG A 61 -18.19 -3.54 -6.14
N VAL A 62 -19.05 -2.60 -6.48
CA VAL A 62 -19.02 -1.22 -6.01
C VAL A 62 -19.66 -1.18 -4.62
N SER A 63 -18.87 -1.36 -3.59
CA SER A 63 -19.35 -1.57 -2.22
C SER A 63 -18.30 -1.20 -1.18
N PHE A 64 -18.74 -0.64 -0.07
CA PHE A 64 -17.91 -0.43 1.13
C PHE A 64 -17.87 -1.66 2.05
N ASN A 65 -18.46 -2.78 1.65
CA ASN A 65 -18.34 -4.03 2.39
C ASN A 65 -16.98 -4.68 2.09
N PRO A 66 -16.06 -4.76 3.07
CA PRO A 66 -14.72 -5.30 2.88
C PRO A 66 -14.71 -6.75 2.41
N LEU A 67 -15.70 -7.55 2.78
CA LEU A 67 -15.80 -8.96 2.36
C LEU A 67 -15.88 -9.13 0.85
N ARG A 68 -16.36 -8.10 0.12
CA ARG A 68 -16.40 -8.12 -1.34
C ARG A 68 -15.04 -7.88 -2.00
N HIS A 69 -14.07 -7.41 -1.23
CA HIS A 69 -12.70 -7.10 -1.69
C HIS A 69 -11.66 -8.12 -1.22
N ILE A 70 -12.07 -9.14 -0.45
CA ILE A 70 -11.20 -10.25 -0.06
C ILE A 70 -10.93 -11.14 -1.27
N ASP A 71 -9.65 -11.35 -1.54
CA ASP A 71 -9.15 -12.41 -2.40
C ASP A 71 -8.65 -13.56 -1.53
N PRO A 72 -9.19 -14.78 -1.62
CA PRO A 72 -8.77 -15.88 -0.75
C PRO A 72 -7.28 -16.17 -0.80
N PHE A 73 -6.67 -16.08 -1.99
CA PHE A 73 -5.25 -16.31 -2.14
C PHE A 73 -4.43 -15.08 -1.75
N GLY A 74 -4.71 -13.92 -2.34
CA GLY A 74 -3.91 -12.69 -2.17
C GLY A 74 -4.04 -12.07 -0.78
N THR A 75 -5.24 -12.15 -0.17
CA THR A 75 -5.50 -11.50 1.12
C THR A 75 -5.24 -12.43 2.31
N LEU A 76 -5.39 -13.75 2.15
CA LEU A 76 -5.29 -14.72 3.26
C LEU A 76 -4.11 -15.67 3.08
N VAL A 77 -4.08 -16.46 1.98
CA VAL A 77 -3.10 -17.55 1.82
C VAL A 77 -1.68 -17.00 1.65
N LEU A 78 -1.50 -16.01 0.79
CA LEU A 78 -0.16 -15.47 0.51
C LEU A 78 0.49 -14.80 1.74
N PRO A 79 -0.17 -13.90 2.49
CA PRO A 79 0.38 -13.38 3.73
C PRO A 79 0.66 -14.46 4.77
N ALA A 80 -0.25 -15.44 4.92
CA ALA A 80 -0.03 -16.55 5.85
C ALA A 80 1.19 -17.40 5.48
N MET A 81 1.38 -17.72 4.20
CA MET A 81 2.56 -18.43 3.73
C MET A 81 3.85 -17.64 3.99
N LEU A 82 3.85 -16.33 3.75
CA LEU A 82 5.01 -15.49 3.99
C LEU A 82 5.34 -15.41 5.49
N LEU A 83 4.34 -15.32 6.35
CA LEU A 83 4.53 -15.38 7.81
C LEU A 83 5.10 -16.72 8.26
N LEU A 84 4.54 -17.83 7.79
CA LEU A 84 5.00 -19.19 8.14
C LEU A 84 6.42 -19.47 7.62
N SER A 85 6.80 -18.91 6.49
CA SER A 85 8.14 -19.04 5.93
C SER A 85 9.16 -18.09 6.57
N HIS A 86 8.75 -17.32 7.60
CA HIS A 86 9.59 -16.30 8.24
C HIS A 86 10.18 -15.30 7.23
N SER A 87 9.44 -15.01 6.16
CA SER A 87 9.83 -14.04 5.15
C SER A 87 10.05 -12.66 5.78
N PRO A 88 11.13 -11.95 5.45
CA PRO A 88 11.32 -10.58 5.90
C PRO A 88 10.33 -9.59 5.27
N PHE A 89 9.58 -10.06 4.26
CA PHE A 89 8.58 -9.27 3.54
C PHE A 89 7.19 -9.85 3.78
N LEU A 90 6.24 -9.00 4.15
CA LEU A 90 4.83 -9.32 4.15
C LEU A 90 4.18 -8.64 2.94
N PHE A 91 3.57 -9.43 2.08
CA PHE A 91 2.89 -8.97 0.88
C PHE A 91 1.51 -9.63 0.76
N GLY A 92 0.55 -8.88 0.30
CA GLY A 92 -0.79 -9.35 -0.01
C GLY A 92 -1.48 -8.39 -0.97
N TYR A 93 -2.56 -8.85 -1.60
CA TYR A 93 -3.37 -8.01 -2.47
C TYR A 93 -4.86 -8.29 -2.25
N ALA A 94 -5.67 -7.27 -2.48
CA ALA A 94 -7.13 -7.38 -2.46
C ALA A 94 -7.63 -7.80 -3.84
N LYS A 95 -8.84 -8.33 -3.89
CA LYS A 95 -9.53 -8.62 -5.14
C LYS A 95 -9.91 -7.31 -5.82
N PRO A 96 -9.29 -6.97 -6.97
CA PRO A 96 -9.53 -5.68 -7.60
C PRO A 96 -10.96 -5.55 -8.11
N VAL A 97 -11.47 -4.32 -8.13
CA VAL A 97 -12.75 -4.01 -8.75
C VAL A 97 -12.59 -4.09 -10.29
N PRO A 98 -13.41 -4.91 -10.99
CA PRO A 98 -13.27 -5.07 -12.43
C PRO A 98 -13.72 -3.81 -13.15
N VAL A 99 -12.84 -3.23 -13.97
CA VAL A 99 -13.12 -2.05 -14.80
C VAL A 99 -12.96 -2.40 -16.27
N ASN A 100 -14.02 -2.17 -17.04
CA ASN A 100 -13.97 -2.28 -18.50
C ASN A 100 -13.69 -0.90 -19.12
N PHE A 101 -12.43 -0.59 -19.32
CA PHE A 101 -12.02 0.70 -19.88
C PHE A 101 -12.60 0.97 -21.27
N ARG A 102 -13.02 -0.06 -22.04
CA ARG A 102 -13.66 0.11 -23.34
C ARG A 102 -15.10 0.62 -23.23
N ALA A 103 -15.75 0.42 -22.09
CA ALA A 103 -17.11 0.90 -21.83
C ALA A 103 -17.15 2.37 -21.37
N LEU A 104 -16.02 2.98 -21.04
CA LEU A 104 -15.94 4.37 -20.63
C LEU A 104 -16.26 5.32 -21.79
N ARG A 105 -17.01 6.39 -21.54
CA ARG A 105 -17.37 7.41 -22.54
C ARG A 105 -16.16 8.00 -23.27
N ASN A 106 -15.07 8.22 -22.55
CA ASN A 106 -13.75 8.56 -23.09
C ASN A 106 -12.73 7.59 -22.49
N GLN A 107 -12.32 6.60 -23.27
CA GLN A 107 -11.47 5.51 -22.79
C GLN A 107 -10.17 6.00 -22.16
N ARG A 108 -9.51 6.95 -22.82
CA ARG A 108 -8.19 7.43 -22.42
C ARG A 108 -8.23 8.30 -21.17
N ILE A 109 -9.06 9.33 -21.18
CA ILE A 109 -9.21 10.25 -20.03
C ILE A 109 -9.97 9.57 -18.90
N GLY A 110 -10.99 8.76 -19.22
CA GLY A 110 -11.73 7.98 -18.25
C GLY A 110 -10.85 7.01 -17.48
N MET A 111 -9.92 6.33 -18.15
CA MET A 111 -8.93 5.47 -17.50
C MET A 111 -8.08 6.25 -16.49
N VAL A 112 -7.64 7.46 -16.82
CA VAL A 112 -6.89 8.32 -15.88
C VAL A 112 -7.72 8.66 -14.64
N TRP A 113 -8.98 9.08 -14.81
CA TRP A 113 -9.85 9.42 -13.69
C TRP A 113 -10.17 8.22 -12.81
N VAL A 114 -10.46 7.08 -13.43
CA VAL A 114 -10.68 5.83 -12.68
C VAL A 114 -9.43 5.47 -11.89
N ALA A 115 -8.25 5.49 -12.52
CA ALA A 115 -7.00 5.13 -11.85
C ALA A 115 -6.62 6.11 -10.73
N LEU A 116 -6.91 7.40 -10.87
CA LEU A 116 -6.66 8.39 -9.81
C LEU A 116 -7.63 8.27 -8.62
N ALA A 117 -8.81 7.67 -8.82
CA ALA A 117 -9.86 7.65 -7.80
C ALA A 117 -9.43 6.93 -6.50
N GLY A 118 -8.77 5.79 -6.61
CA GLY A 118 -8.23 5.05 -5.46
C GLY A 118 -7.21 5.86 -4.66
N PRO A 119 -6.09 6.27 -5.27
CA PRO A 119 -5.08 7.10 -4.61
C PRO A 119 -5.63 8.40 -4.02
N ALA A 120 -6.52 9.10 -4.73
CA ALA A 120 -7.15 10.32 -4.24
C ALA A 120 -8.00 10.05 -2.99
N THR A 121 -8.75 8.94 -2.96
CA THR A 121 -9.52 8.53 -1.79
C THR A 121 -8.62 8.20 -0.61
N ASN A 122 -7.50 7.54 -0.83
CA ASN A 122 -6.53 7.30 0.23
C ASN A 122 -5.94 8.61 0.79
N ILE A 123 -5.60 9.59 -0.06
CA ILE A 123 -5.15 10.90 0.43
C ILE A 123 -6.24 11.60 1.24
N ALA A 124 -7.50 11.53 0.81
CA ALA A 124 -8.62 12.09 1.57
C ALA A 124 -8.79 11.42 2.95
N LEU A 125 -8.70 10.07 3.01
CA LEU A 125 -8.77 9.33 4.27
C LEU A 125 -7.57 9.65 5.18
N ALA A 126 -6.37 9.80 4.63
CA ALA A 126 -5.19 10.22 5.37
C ALA A 126 -5.35 11.63 5.98
N LEU A 127 -5.89 12.57 5.20
CA LEU A 127 -6.20 13.93 5.66
C LEU A 127 -7.23 13.92 6.78
N LEU A 128 -8.29 13.11 6.64
CA LEU A 128 -9.32 12.96 7.69
C LEU A 128 -8.73 12.35 8.97
N ALA A 129 -7.86 11.34 8.85
CA ALA A 129 -7.17 10.73 9.98
C ALA A 129 -6.28 11.75 10.71
N ALA A 130 -5.50 12.54 9.97
CA ALA A 130 -4.66 13.59 10.55
C ALA A 130 -5.50 14.69 11.23
N ALA A 131 -6.58 15.14 10.61
CA ALA A 131 -7.49 16.10 11.22
C ALA A 131 -8.15 15.55 12.51
N ALA A 132 -8.46 14.26 12.54
CA ALA A 132 -9.06 13.61 13.69
C ALA A 132 -8.12 13.51 14.91
N PHE A 133 -6.81 13.73 14.78
CA PHE A 133 -5.90 13.79 15.94
C PHE A 133 -6.33 14.80 16.99
N HIS A 134 -6.89 15.94 16.56
CA HIS A 134 -7.40 16.96 17.48
C HIS A 134 -8.55 16.47 18.36
N LEU A 135 -9.28 15.44 17.94
CA LEU A 135 -10.40 14.90 18.71
C LEU A 135 -9.96 13.97 19.84
N VAL A 136 -8.73 13.44 19.78
CA VAL A 136 -8.22 12.46 20.75
C VAL A 136 -8.13 13.06 22.16
N SER A 137 -7.82 14.36 22.28
CA SER A 137 -7.75 15.07 23.56
C SER A 137 -9.09 15.16 24.30
N TYR A 138 -10.20 14.97 23.62
CA TYR A 138 -11.55 14.98 24.21
C TYR A 138 -12.05 13.58 24.57
N MET A 139 -11.23 12.53 24.36
CA MET A 139 -11.63 11.14 24.60
C MET A 139 -11.21 10.67 26.01
N PRO A 140 -11.93 9.70 26.58
CA PRO A 140 -11.51 9.04 27.83
C PRO A 140 -10.11 8.42 27.66
N ALA A 141 -9.29 8.51 28.74
CA ALA A 141 -7.88 8.02 28.72
C ALA A 141 -7.76 6.56 28.28
N ASP A 142 -8.70 5.70 28.67
CA ASP A 142 -8.69 4.27 28.36
C ASP A 142 -8.81 3.96 26.86
N THR A 143 -9.45 4.84 26.07
CA THR A 143 -9.69 4.67 24.64
C THR A 143 -8.80 5.57 23.78
N ALA A 144 -8.33 6.68 24.34
CA ALA A 144 -7.57 7.70 23.61
C ALA A 144 -6.33 7.13 22.90
N GLN A 145 -5.57 6.27 23.60
CA GLN A 145 -4.36 5.68 23.02
C GLN A 145 -4.69 4.75 21.85
N TRP A 146 -5.69 3.88 21.99
CA TRP A 146 -6.11 2.98 20.93
C TRP A 146 -6.60 3.73 19.69
N VAL A 147 -7.41 4.80 19.88
CA VAL A 147 -7.87 5.64 18.78
C VAL A 147 -6.71 6.35 18.12
N LEU A 148 -5.78 6.92 18.90
CA LEU A 148 -4.60 7.60 18.38
C LEU A 148 -3.75 6.66 17.50
N ASP A 149 -3.53 5.43 17.94
CA ASP A 149 -2.72 4.46 17.20
C ASP A 149 -3.44 4.01 15.91
N ASN A 150 -4.77 3.83 15.95
CA ASN A 150 -5.56 3.61 14.74
C ASN A 150 -5.45 4.78 13.74
N LEU A 151 -5.56 6.01 14.20
CA LEU A 151 -5.47 7.21 13.35
C LEU A 151 -4.06 7.38 12.76
N LYS A 152 -3.00 7.14 13.55
CA LYS A 152 -1.60 7.16 13.05
C LYS A 152 -1.40 6.11 11.97
N ASN A 153 -1.86 4.89 12.20
CA ASN A 153 -1.75 3.82 11.23
C ASN A 153 -2.61 4.09 9.99
N ALA A 154 -3.82 4.66 10.16
CA ALA A 154 -4.65 5.09 9.06
C ALA A 154 -3.94 6.14 8.20
N LEU A 155 -3.32 7.15 8.81
CA LEU A 155 -2.52 8.16 8.09
C LEU A 155 -1.39 7.50 7.28
N VAL A 156 -0.57 6.66 7.92
CA VAL A 156 0.58 6.02 7.29
C VAL A 156 0.15 5.08 6.16
N ILE A 157 -0.82 4.18 6.43
CA ILE A 157 -1.29 3.18 5.45
C ILE A 157 -1.89 3.87 4.22
N ASN A 158 -2.74 4.86 4.42
CA ASN A 158 -3.41 5.54 3.32
C ASN A 158 -2.41 6.33 2.45
N VAL A 159 -1.46 7.04 3.04
CA VAL A 159 -0.41 7.74 2.28
C VAL A 159 0.48 6.74 1.56
N LEU A 160 0.88 5.65 2.22
CA LEU A 160 1.70 4.60 1.61
C LEU A 160 1.00 3.97 0.40
N LEU A 161 -0.30 3.62 0.53
CA LEU A 161 -1.09 3.06 -0.56
C LEU A 161 -1.23 4.04 -1.72
N ALA A 162 -1.49 5.33 -1.44
CA ALA A 162 -1.58 6.35 -2.48
C ALA A 162 -0.27 6.51 -3.24
N VAL A 163 0.85 6.66 -2.53
CA VAL A 163 2.18 6.84 -3.13
C VAL A 163 2.61 5.60 -3.91
N PHE A 164 2.43 4.42 -3.34
CA PHE A 164 2.79 3.16 -3.98
C PHE A 164 1.99 2.93 -5.26
N ASN A 165 0.67 3.10 -5.20
CA ASN A 165 -0.18 2.92 -6.37
C ASN A 165 0.05 3.99 -7.45
N MET A 166 0.61 5.14 -7.12
CA MET A 166 0.98 6.17 -8.10
C MET A 166 2.33 5.95 -8.79
N LEU A 167 3.07 4.89 -8.47
CA LEU A 167 4.24 4.50 -9.26
C LEU A 167 3.83 4.19 -10.71
N PRO A 168 4.57 4.69 -11.72
CA PRO A 168 4.21 4.51 -13.14
C PRO A 168 4.58 3.10 -13.65
N ILE A 169 4.24 2.07 -12.90
CA ILE A 169 4.58 0.67 -13.14
C ILE A 169 3.28 -0.15 -13.21
N PRO A 170 2.97 -0.85 -14.31
CA PRO A 170 1.88 -1.82 -14.32
C PRO A 170 2.15 -2.93 -13.26
N PRO A 171 1.14 -3.43 -12.55
CA PRO A 171 -0.29 -3.23 -12.71
C PRO A 171 -0.87 -2.10 -11.84
N LEU A 172 -0.02 -1.23 -11.25
CA LEU A 172 -0.42 -0.14 -10.35
C LEU A 172 -1.23 0.94 -11.08
N ASP A 173 -2.00 1.73 -10.33
CA ASP A 173 -2.84 2.81 -10.89
C ASP A 173 -2.02 3.87 -11.63
N GLY A 174 -0.83 4.21 -11.11
CA GLY A 174 0.11 5.12 -11.76
C GLY A 174 0.57 4.63 -13.13
N GLY A 175 0.65 3.32 -13.34
CA GLY A 175 0.87 2.72 -14.67
C GLY A 175 -0.28 3.03 -15.64
N ARG A 176 -1.53 2.94 -15.17
CA ARG A 176 -2.73 3.29 -15.96
C ARG A 176 -2.85 4.79 -16.20
N VAL A 177 -2.52 5.61 -15.21
CA VAL A 177 -2.41 7.08 -15.39
C VAL A 177 -1.37 7.39 -16.45
N ALA A 178 -0.20 6.77 -16.40
CA ALA A 178 0.84 6.95 -17.41
C ALA A 178 0.36 6.53 -18.80
N LEU A 179 -0.31 5.37 -18.95
CA LEU A 179 -0.91 4.92 -20.20
C LEU A 179 -1.91 5.94 -20.79
N GLY A 180 -2.71 6.56 -19.92
CA GLY A 180 -3.69 7.56 -20.34
C GLY A 180 -3.08 8.90 -20.73
N LEU A 181 -1.98 9.32 -20.13
CA LEU A 181 -1.35 10.63 -20.35
C LEU A 181 -0.26 10.61 -21.43
N LEU A 182 0.50 9.52 -21.55
CA LEU A 182 1.62 9.42 -22.49
C LEU A 182 1.17 9.45 -23.97
N PRO A 183 1.98 10.01 -24.87
CA PRO A 183 1.78 9.86 -26.31
C PRO A 183 1.69 8.38 -26.70
N ARG A 184 0.94 8.05 -27.75
CA ARG A 184 0.72 6.67 -28.21
C ARG A 184 2.01 5.87 -28.41
N VAL A 185 3.08 6.53 -28.86
CA VAL A 185 4.39 5.92 -29.11
C VAL A 185 4.99 5.32 -27.81
N LEU A 186 4.80 5.98 -26.66
CA LEU A 186 5.28 5.52 -25.34
C LEU A 186 4.23 4.68 -24.61
N ALA A 187 2.96 4.95 -24.80
CA ALA A 187 1.87 4.20 -24.18
C ALA A 187 1.80 2.75 -24.69
N LEU A 188 2.02 2.49 -25.98
CA LEU A 188 1.94 1.14 -26.54
C LEU A 188 2.97 0.16 -25.97
N PRO A 189 4.27 0.48 -25.85
CA PRO A 189 5.23 -0.40 -25.17
C PRO A 189 4.83 -0.67 -23.71
N LEU A 190 4.42 0.37 -22.97
CA LEU A 190 4.00 0.23 -21.58
C LEU A 190 2.77 -0.68 -21.44
N ALA A 191 1.77 -0.55 -22.32
CA ALA A 191 0.60 -1.42 -22.34
C ALA A 191 0.94 -2.89 -22.59
N ARG A 192 1.98 -3.18 -23.40
CA ARG A 192 2.46 -4.55 -23.63
C ARG A 192 3.08 -5.19 -22.38
N LEU A 193 3.51 -4.40 -21.41
CA LEU A 193 4.05 -4.89 -20.15
C LEU A 193 2.95 -5.24 -19.12
N GLU A 194 1.72 -4.77 -19.32
CA GLU A 194 0.62 -4.96 -18.36
C GLU A 194 0.37 -6.46 -18.01
N PRO A 195 0.40 -7.44 -18.95
CA PRO A 195 0.25 -8.85 -18.61
C PRO A 195 1.36 -9.39 -17.72
N PHE A 196 2.54 -8.78 -17.74
CA PHE A 196 3.69 -9.15 -16.93
C PHE A 196 3.86 -8.25 -15.69
N GLY A 197 2.92 -7.32 -15.47
CA GLY A 197 3.05 -6.27 -14.48
C GLY A 197 3.34 -6.79 -13.06
N MET A 198 2.65 -7.86 -12.62
CA MET A 198 2.90 -8.46 -11.31
C MET A 198 4.32 -9.06 -11.21
N LEU A 199 4.80 -9.71 -12.26
CA LEU A 199 6.16 -10.26 -12.30
C LEU A 199 7.21 -9.15 -12.28
N ILE A 200 6.97 -8.07 -13.02
CA ILE A 200 7.83 -6.88 -13.04
C ILE A 200 7.88 -6.25 -11.65
N LEU A 201 6.73 -6.09 -11.00
CA LEU A 201 6.62 -5.51 -9.67
C LEU A 201 7.39 -6.34 -8.63
N ILE A 202 7.17 -7.66 -8.61
CA ILE A 202 7.90 -8.60 -7.74
C ILE A 202 9.40 -8.56 -8.05
N GLY A 203 9.77 -8.55 -9.33
CA GLY A 203 11.17 -8.46 -9.77
C GLY A 203 11.85 -7.21 -9.21
N ILE A 204 11.24 -6.05 -9.38
CA ILE A 204 11.82 -4.76 -8.94
C ILE A 204 11.86 -4.66 -7.41
N LEU A 205 10.81 -5.12 -6.70
CA LEU A 205 10.72 -4.98 -5.25
C LEU A 205 11.52 -6.02 -4.48
N ILE A 206 11.71 -7.21 -5.02
CA ILE A 206 12.34 -8.33 -4.31
C ILE A 206 13.64 -8.77 -4.98
N LEU A 207 13.62 -9.11 -6.29
CA LEU A 207 14.77 -9.71 -6.94
C LEU A 207 15.91 -8.72 -7.15
N VAL A 208 15.61 -7.45 -7.50
CA VAL A 208 16.64 -6.43 -7.72
C VAL A 208 17.39 -6.09 -6.42
N PRO A 209 16.72 -5.78 -5.28
CA PRO A 209 17.40 -5.57 -4.02
C PRO A 209 18.18 -6.80 -3.52
N LEU A 210 17.60 -8.01 -3.68
CA LEU A 210 18.25 -9.26 -3.28
C LEU A 210 19.53 -9.52 -4.10
N ALA A 211 19.49 -9.34 -5.42
CA ALA A 211 20.66 -9.45 -6.27
C ALA A 211 21.70 -8.38 -5.91
N GLY A 212 21.26 -7.13 -5.70
CA GLY A 212 22.15 -6.03 -5.30
C GLY A 212 22.93 -6.34 -4.02
N SER A 213 22.25 -6.88 -3.01
CA SER A 213 22.88 -7.22 -1.72
C SER A 213 24.00 -8.26 -1.85
N GLN A 214 23.91 -9.20 -2.79
CA GLN A 214 24.97 -10.18 -3.06
C GLN A 214 26.26 -9.53 -3.62
N PHE A 215 26.13 -8.38 -4.28
CA PHE A 215 27.25 -7.61 -4.83
C PHE A 215 27.63 -6.42 -3.95
N GLY A 216 27.09 -6.31 -2.72
CA GLY A 216 27.32 -5.18 -1.83
C GLY A 216 26.69 -3.86 -2.31
N LEU A 217 25.76 -3.92 -3.26
CA LEU A 217 25.05 -2.76 -3.81
C LEU A 217 23.68 -2.60 -3.16
N ASN A 218 23.35 -1.39 -2.76
CA ASN A 218 21.99 -1.07 -2.32
C ASN A 218 21.14 -0.63 -3.53
N LEU A 219 20.45 -1.60 -4.14
CA LEU A 219 19.56 -1.37 -5.28
C LEU A 219 18.08 -1.21 -4.89
N ASP A 220 17.80 -0.88 -3.62
CA ASP A 220 16.45 -0.68 -3.10
C ASP A 220 15.91 0.74 -3.42
N VAL A 221 15.96 1.10 -4.70
CA VAL A 221 15.59 2.44 -5.17
C VAL A 221 14.09 2.70 -5.02
N ILE A 222 13.24 1.71 -5.36
CA ILE A 222 11.79 1.88 -5.30
C ILE A 222 11.33 2.08 -3.86
N SER A 223 11.79 1.24 -2.92
CA SER A 223 11.43 1.42 -1.50
C SER A 223 11.95 2.75 -0.95
N ALA A 224 13.11 3.23 -1.40
CA ALA A 224 13.63 4.54 -1.03
C ALA A 224 12.73 5.67 -1.55
N ILE A 225 12.29 5.61 -2.82
CA ILE A 225 11.36 6.58 -3.42
C ILE A 225 10.04 6.56 -2.65
N VAL A 226 9.45 5.38 -2.44
CA VAL A 226 8.17 5.23 -1.73
C VAL A 226 8.29 5.78 -0.31
N ARG A 227 9.30 5.39 0.46
CA ARG A 227 9.53 5.85 1.83
C ARG A 227 9.68 7.36 1.91
N ASN A 228 10.53 7.96 1.06
CA ASN A 228 10.77 9.39 1.08
C ASN A 228 9.53 10.18 0.67
N SER A 229 8.82 9.75 -0.39
CA SER A 229 7.59 10.38 -0.85
C SER A 229 6.48 10.26 0.21
N THR A 230 6.33 9.09 0.82
CA THR A 230 5.38 8.87 1.93
C THR A 230 5.69 9.81 3.09
N GLY A 231 6.94 9.89 3.52
CA GLY A 231 7.35 10.79 4.60
C GLY A 231 7.12 12.28 4.28
N TYR A 232 7.32 12.68 3.02
CA TYR A 232 7.03 14.04 2.57
C TYR A 232 5.52 14.35 2.61
N VAL A 233 4.69 13.45 2.06
CA VAL A 233 3.23 13.62 2.02
C VAL A 233 2.65 13.64 3.43
N ILE A 234 3.09 12.75 4.33
CA ILE A 234 2.65 12.73 5.74
C ILE A 234 2.97 14.09 6.40
N ARG A 235 4.18 14.61 6.27
CA ARG A 235 4.55 15.91 6.82
C ARG A 235 3.66 17.02 6.28
N LEU A 236 3.41 17.02 4.97
CA LEU A 236 2.51 18.00 4.34
C LEU A 236 1.10 17.94 4.93
N LEU A 237 0.53 16.75 5.10
CA LEU A 237 -0.80 16.58 5.69
C LEU A 237 -0.84 17.03 7.14
N LEU A 238 0.19 16.72 7.94
CA LEU A 238 0.29 17.19 9.34
C LEU A 238 0.39 18.71 9.42
N VAL A 239 1.15 19.36 8.54
CA VAL A 239 1.18 20.84 8.45
C VAL A 239 -0.19 21.41 8.11
N ILE A 240 -0.86 20.85 7.08
CA ILE A 240 -2.20 21.32 6.65
C ILE A 240 -3.23 21.19 7.77
N THR A 241 -3.12 20.13 8.59
CA THR A 241 -4.07 19.87 9.70
C THR A 241 -3.63 20.49 11.02
N GLY A 242 -2.51 21.21 11.09
CA GLY A 242 -2.03 21.85 12.31
C GLY A 242 -1.46 20.88 13.36
N ASN A 243 -0.95 19.72 12.93
CA ASN A 243 -0.35 18.70 13.80
C ASN A 243 1.18 18.57 13.61
N ALA A 244 1.83 19.53 12.95
CA ALA A 244 3.27 19.56 12.72
C ALA A 244 4.02 20.29 13.84
#